data_2230b4154da1504054eb413892970074
#
_entry.id   2230b4154da1504054eb413892970074
#
_cell.length_a   1.000
_cell.length_b   1.000
_cell.length_c   1.000
_cell.angle_alpha   90.00
_cell.angle_beta   90.00
_cell.angle_gamma   90.00
#
_symmetry.space_group_name_H-M   'P 1'
#
loop_
_entity.id
_entity.type
_entity.pdbx_description
1 polymer ?
#
loop_
_entity_poly.entity_id
_entity_poly.type
_entity_poly.pdbx_seq_one_letter_code
_entity_poly.pdbx_strand_id
1 'polypeptide(L)'
;MTLFNFFLSLILFTFLCNFLLLFLSVNKKSPKIFIRYFFLSIFLVAWLALILQQINEVAYVSARQILGNLVLSIWVCISLYLNKNLKLALLSDFLNKIKSAILNKDLKRIILMVFYISLLQIICFSPIVSLNFLSGPSSFYLKDFIFLTVCVFGIASYLKAFTRQEAEQTPVKKGFLSQAMHPEYFGNLIFILGLFLLSTGATGGIWSLIGPVTILLLMYKIIIPENERRAMGRSGTHNQIEANLQ
;
A
#
# COMPACT_ATOMS: atom_id res chain seq x y z
N MET A 1 19.62 -19.17 7.02
CA MET A 1 19.25 -18.70 5.64
C MET A 1 20.06 -17.46 5.33
N THR A 2 20.69 -17.39 4.15
CA THR A 2 21.39 -16.16 3.78
C THR A 2 20.37 -15.03 3.55
N LEU A 3 20.79 -13.77 3.73
CA LEU A 3 20.00 -12.58 3.44
C LEU A 3 19.41 -12.65 2.02
N PHE A 4 20.21 -13.11 1.08
CA PHE A 4 19.82 -13.30 -0.32
C PHE A 4 18.64 -14.27 -0.47
N ASN A 5 18.71 -15.44 0.17
CA ASN A 5 17.64 -16.45 0.10
C ASN A 5 16.34 -15.95 0.74
N PHE A 6 16.42 -15.15 1.80
CA PHE A 6 15.25 -14.53 2.43
C PHE A 6 14.55 -13.56 1.46
N PHE A 7 15.28 -12.61 0.89
CA PHE A 7 14.70 -11.66 -0.07
C PHE A 7 14.19 -12.35 -1.33
N LEU A 8 14.92 -13.34 -1.84
CA LEU A 8 14.48 -14.13 -2.99
C LEU A 8 13.14 -14.84 -2.71
N SER A 9 13.01 -15.47 -1.54
CA SER A 9 11.77 -16.13 -1.12
C SER A 9 10.60 -15.15 -1.02
N LEU A 10 10.81 -13.95 -0.46
CA LEU A 10 9.79 -12.91 -0.39
C LEU A 10 9.38 -12.40 -1.77
N ILE A 11 10.33 -12.18 -2.67
CA ILE A 11 10.05 -11.74 -4.05
C ILE A 11 9.24 -12.80 -4.78
N LEU A 12 9.65 -14.06 -4.72
CA LEU A 12 8.95 -15.17 -5.37
C LEU A 12 7.54 -15.34 -4.82
N PHE A 13 7.37 -15.29 -3.50
CA PHE A 13 6.07 -15.42 -2.88
C PHE A 13 5.14 -14.25 -3.25
N THR A 14 5.65 -13.02 -3.19
CA THR A 14 4.88 -11.82 -3.57
C THR A 14 4.48 -11.87 -5.04
N PHE A 15 5.41 -12.31 -5.90
CA PHE A 15 5.15 -12.52 -7.33
C PHE A 15 4.04 -13.56 -7.52
N LEU A 16 4.13 -14.70 -6.86
CA LEU A 16 3.13 -15.78 -6.96
C LEU A 16 1.74 -15.28 -6.50
N CYS A 17 1.66 -14.60 -5.36
CA CYS A 17 0.42 -14.00 -4.87
C CYS A 17 -0.18 -13.04 -5.89
N ASN A 18 0.59 -12.08 -6.37
CA ASN A 18 0.11 -11.09 -7.33
C ASN A 18 -0.26 -11.72 -8.69
N PHE A 19 0.46 -12.75 -9.13
CA PHE A 19 0.13 -13.50 -10.34
C PHE A 19 -1.20 -14.23 -10.21
N LEU A 20 -1.42 -14.96 -9.12
CA LEU A 20 -2.69 -15.62 -8.83
C LEU A 20 -3.86 -14.64 -8.75
N LEU A 21 -3.66 -13.50 -8.10
CA LEU A 21 -4.66 -12.45 -7.98
C LEU A 21 -5.02 -11.83 -9.33
N LEU A 22 -4.02 -11.63 -10.19
CA LEU A 22 -4.24 -11.17 -11.54
C LEU A 22 -5.06 -12.20 -12.33
N PHE A 23 -4.67 -13.46 -12.27
CA PHE A 23 -5.36 -14.56 -12.96
C PHE A 23 -6.83 -14.66 -12.53
N LEU A 24 -7.11 -14.58 -11.23
CA LEU A 24 -8.48 -14.55 -10.68
C LEU A 24 -9.28 -13.34 -11.14
N SER A 25 -8.64 -12.15 -11.16
CA SER A 25 -9.26 -10.90 -11.60
C SER A 25 -9.68 -10.95 -13.06
N VAL A 26 -8.84 -11.53 -13.91
CA VAL A 26 -9.10 -11.69 -15.34
C VAL A 26 -10.20 -12.69 -15.60
N ASN A 27 -10.16 -13.87 -14.97
CA ASN A 27 -11.19 -14.91 -15.12
C ASN A 27 -12.58 -14.40 -14.70
N LYS A 28 -12.65 -13.63 -13.61
CA LYS A 28 -13.90 -13.05 -13.13
C LYS A 28 -14.26 -11.71 -13.81
N LYS A 29 -13.48 -11.23 -14.78
CA LYS A 29 -13.66 -9.94 -15.49
C LYS A 29 -13.88 -8.76 -14.53
N SER A 30 -13.35 -8.83 -13.30
CA SER A 30 -13.57 -7.84 -12.26
C SER A 30 -12.25 -7.26 -11.72
N PRO A 31 -11.92 -6.01 -12.09
CA PRO A 31 -10.72 -5.34 -11.57
C PRO A 31 -10.76 -5.12 -10.06
N LYS A 32 -11.96 -5.06 -9.47
CA LYS A 32 -12.14 -4.88 -8.02
C LYS A 32 -11.52 -6.02 -7.21
N ILE A 33 -11.43 -7.22 -7.79
CA ILE A 33 -10.82 -8.39 -7.15
C ILE A 33 -9.33 -8.15 -6.94
N PHE A 34 -8.61 -7.66 -7.96
CA PHE A 34 -7.18 -7.39 -7.84
C PHE A 34 -6.90 -6.37 -6.74
N ILE A 35 -7.66 -5.26 -6.67
CA ILE A 35 -7.48 -4.23 -5.65
C ILE A 35 -7.68 -4.79 -4.25
N ARG A 36 -8.78 -5.51 -4.03
CA ARG A 36 -9.07 -6.08 -2.71
C ARG A 36 -7.97 -7.00 -2.23
N TYR A 37 -7.57 -7.92 -3.07
CA TYR A 37 -6.60 -8.93 -2.67
C TYR A 37 -5.16 -8.41 -2.69
N PHE A 38 -4.88 -7.28 -3.36
CA PHE A 38 -3.58 -6.62 -3.29
C PHE A 38 -3.22 -6.25 -1.84
N PHE A 39 -4.16 -5.69 -1.07
CA PHE A 39 -3.95 -5.42 0.35
C PHE A 39 -3.75 -6.71 1.16
N LEU A 40 -4.48 -7.78 0.81
CA LEU A 40 -4.30 -9.07 1.45
C LEU A 40 -2.90 -9.65 1.18
N SER A 41 -2.35 -9.45 -0.01
CA SER A 41 -0.98 -9.91 -0.31
C SER A 41 0.07 -9.22 0.54
N ILE A 42 -0.11 -7.92 0.87
CA ILE A 42 0.77 -7.19 1.80
C ILE A 42 0.75 -7.85 3.20
N PHE A 43 -0.44 -8.16 3.69
CA PHE A 43 -0.61 -8.88 4.95
C PHE A 43 0.12 -10.22 4.94
N LEU A 44 -0.11 -11.04 3.91
CA LEU A 44 0.51 -12.37 3.78
C LEU A 44 2.04 -12.29 3.71
N VAL A 45 2.58 -11.31 2.96
CA VAL A 45 4.03 -11.10 2.85
C VAL A 45 4.65 -10.70 4.19
N ALA A 46 3.99 -9.82 4.95
CA ALA A 46 4.47 -9.39 6.26
C ALA A 46 4.54 -10.55 7.26
N TRP A 47 3.48 -11.35 7.34
CA TRP A 47 3.44 -12.53 8.22
C TRP A 47 4.38 -13.63 7.76
N LEU A 48 4.52 -13.84 6.45
CA LEU A 48 5.51 -14.77 5.91
C LEU A 48 6.94 -14.35 6.28
N ALA A 49 7.25 -13.05 6.19
CA ALA A 49 8.57 -12.54 6.59
C ALA A 49 8.87 -12.87 8.06
N LEU A 50 7.88 -12.71 8.95
CA LEU A 50 8.01 -13.10 10.36
C LEU A 50 8.23 -14.59 10.54
N ILE A 51 7.45 -15.43 9.85
CA ILE A 51 7.56 -16.91 9.92
C ILE A 51 8.91 -17.39 9.39
N LEU A 52 9.37 -16.85 8.25
CA LEU A 52 10.66 -17.22 7.67
C LEU A 52 11.82 -16.88 8.60
N GLN A 53 11.75 -15.78 9.34
CA GLN A 53 12.74 -15.45 10.33
C GLN A 53 12.75 -16.48 11.48
N GLN A 54 11.57 -16.87 11.98
CA GLN A 54 11.46 -17.85 13.07
C GLN A 54 12.03 -19.23 12.70
N ILE A 55 11.83 -19.66 11.45
CA ILE A 55 12.37 -20.94 10.96
C ILE A 55 13.91 -20.91 10.90
N ASN A 56 14.51 -19.75 10.65
CA ASN A 56 15.96 -19.62 10.44
C ASN A 56 16.76 -19.30 11.70
N GLU A 57 16.17 -18.57 12.61
CA GLU A 57 16.79 -18.17 13.85
C GLU A 57 15.93 -18.71 14.99
N VAL A 58 16.53 -19.42 15.93
CA VAL A 58 15.87 -19.83 17.19
C VAL A 58 15.61 -18.61 18.09
N ALA A 59 15.43 -17.43 17.48
CA ALA A 59 15.26 -16.17 18.16
C ALA A 59 13.78 -15.95 18.52
N TYR A 60 13.53 -15.49 19.74
CA TYR A 60 12.20 -15.12 20.20
C TYR A 60 11.64 -13.96 19.36
N VAL A 61 10.35 -14.06 19.01
CA VAL A 61 9.63 -12.95 18.36
C VAL A 61 9.60 -11.75 19.31
N SER A 62 10.07 -10.62 18.87
CA SER A 62 10.05 -9.40 19.69
C SER A 62 8.63 -8.81 19.73
N ALA A 63 8.27 -8.18 20.85
CA ALA A 63 6.99 -7.47 20.98
C ALA A 63 6.80 -6.42 19.86
N ARG A 64 7.90 -5.79 19.42
CA ARG A 64 7.91 -4.82 18.32
C ARG A 64 7.46 -5.43 17.00
N GLN A 65 7.91 -6.64 16.67
CA GLN A 65 7.50 -7.36 15.47
C GLN A 65 6.01 -7.71 15.51
N ILE A 66 5.53 -8.24 16.64
CA ILE A 66 4.11 -8.57 16.80
C ILE A 66 3.25 -7.32 16.65
N LEU A 67 3.57 -6.25 17.37
CA LEU A 67 2.80 -5.01 17.34
C LEU A 67 2.82 -4.35 15.97
N GLY A 68 3.96 -4.32 15.28
CA GLY A 68 4.07 -3.82 13.92
C GLY A 68 3.20 -4.59 12.93
N ASN A 69 3.23 -5.93 13.00
CA ASN A 69 2.36 -6.77 12.15
C ASN A 69 0.88 -6.64 12.50
N LEU A 70 0.51 -6.48 13.78
CA LEU A 70 -0.87 -6.24 14.20
C LEU A 70 -1.40 -4.91 13.67
N VAL A 71 -0.63 -3.83 13.82
CA VAL A 71 -1.02 -2.50 13.32
C VAL A 71 -1.14 -2.50 11.79
N LEU A 72 -0.22 -3.18 11.09
CA LEU A 72 -0.35 -3.39 9.65
C LEU A 72 -1.62 -4.17 9.30
N SER A 73 -1.93 -5.22 10.06
CA SER A 73 -3.14 -6.04 9.84
C SER A 73 -4.41 -5.21 9.99
N ILE A 74 -4.48 -4.35 11.00
CA ILE A 74 -5.59 -3.41 11.20
C ILE A 74 -5.72 -2.47 10.00
N TRP A 75 -4.60 -1.88 9.54
CA TRP A 75 -4.60 -1.00 8.38
C TRP A 75 -5.07 -1.73 7.11
N VAL A 76 -4.64 -2.99 6.90
CA VAL A 76 -5.09 -3.82 5.77
C VAL A 76 -6.60 -4.07 5.85
N CYS A 77 -7.13 -4.45 7.03
CA CYS A 77 -8.56 -4.67 7.22
C CYS A 77 -9.38 -3.41 6.91
N ILE A 78 -8.95 -2.25 7.41
CA ILE A 78 -9.58 -0.96 7.11
C ILE A 78 -9.52 -0.67 5.62
N SER A 79 -8.36 -0.85 4.99
CA SER A 79 -8.19 -0.62 3.56
C SER A 79 -9.07 -1.54 2.71
N LEU A 80 -9.21 -2.81 3.09
CA LEU A 80 -10.13 -3.75 2.44
C LEU A 80 -11.60 -3.33 2.57
N TYR A 81 -11.99 -2.84 3.74
CA TYR A 81 -13.34 -2.35 4.01
C TYR A 81 -13.65 -1.09 3.18
N LEU A 82 -12.78 -0.09 3.24
CA LEU A 82 -12.98 1.19 2.57
C LEU A 82 -12.94 1.05 1.04
N ASN A 83 -12.06 0.21 0.51
CA ASN A 83 -11.91 0.02 -0.94
C ASN A 83 -13.04 -0.77 -1.61
N LYS A 84 -14.08 -1.18 -0.87
CA LYS A 84 -15.28 -1.80 -1.48
C LYS A 84 -15.91 -0.90 -2.55
N ASN A 85 -15.92 0.41 -2.31
CA ASN A 85 -16.60 1.40 -3.13
C ASN A 85 -15.66 2.24 -4.01
N LEU A 86 -14.34 2.10 -3.86
CA LEU A 86 -13.38 2.91 -4.60
C LEU A 86 -13.39 2.57 -6.09
N LYS A 87 -13.80 3.55 -6.90
CA LYS A 87 -13.53 3.58 -8.34
C LYS A 87 -12.10 4.09 -8.55
N LEU A 88 -11.09 3.27 -8.23
CA LEU A 88 -9.69 3.61 -8.53
C LEU A 88 -9.51 3.61 -10.05
N ALA A 89 -9.71 4.76 -10.64
CA ALA A 89 -9.62 4.95 -12.08
C ALA A 89 -8.18 4.68 -12.59
N LEU A 90 -7.16 5.00 -11.79
CA LEU A 90 -5.75 4.73 -12.11
C LEU A 90 -5.48 3.22 -12.26
N LEU A 91 -6.12 2.42 -11.44
CA LEU A 91 -6.03 0.98 -11.52
C LEU A 91 -6.86 0.41 -12.67
N SER A 92 -7.93 1.09 -13.10
CA SER A 92 -8.72 0.68 -14.26
C SER A 92 -7.88 0.73 -15.54
N ASP A 93 -7.06 1.77 -15.73
CA ASP A 93 -6.19 1.88 -16.90
C ASP A 93 -5.07 0.85 -16.89
N PHE A 94 -4.50 0.60 -15.71
CA PHE A 94 -3.52 -0.47 -15.53
C PHE A 94 -4.13 -1.84 -15.84
N LEU A 95 -5.34 -2.12 -15.33
CA LEU A 95 -6.04 -3.37 -15.61
C LEU A 95 -6.49 -3.49 -17.07
N ASN A 96 -6.85 -2.37 -17.72
CA ASN A 96 -7.11 -2.36 -19.15
C ASN A 96 -5.86 -2.70 -19.98
N LYS A 97 -4.68 -2.19 -19.58
CA LYS A 97 -3.39 -2.57 -20.18
C LYS A 97 -3.10 -4.06 -19.99
N ILE A 98 -3.36 -4.61 -18.80
CA ILE A 98 -3.22 -6.05 -18.53
C ILE A 98 -4.21 -6.84 -19.37
N LYS A 99 -5.48 -6.43 -19.40
CA LYS A 99 -6.52 -7.09 -20.20
C LYS A 99 -6.15 -7.10 -21.67
N SER A 100 -5.63 -6.00 -22.22
CA SER A 100 -5.16 -5.96 -23.61
C SER A 100 -3.97 -6.89 -23.84
N ALA A 101 -3.01 -6.97 -22.91
CA ALA A 101 -1.88 -7.89 -23.00
C ALA A 101 -2.33 -9.36 -22.97
N ILE A 102 -3.36 -9.68 -22.17
CA ILE A 102 -3.94 -11.03 -22.11
C ILE A 102 -4.67 -11.37 -23.41
N LEU A 103 -5.48 -10.45 -23.95
CA LEU A 103 -6.17 -10.65 -25.22
C LEU A 103 -5.20 -10.87 -26.37
N ASN A 104 -4.07 -10.17 -26.35
CA ASN A 104 -2.99 -10.31 -27.34
C ASN A 104 -2.07 -11.51 -27.05
N LYS A 105 -2.35 -12.33 -26.02
CA LYS A 105 -1.52 -13.47 -25.59
C LYS A 105 -0.04 -13.09 -25.31
N ASP A 106 0.23 -11.85 -24.93
CA ASP A 106 1.57 -11.35 -24.61
C ASP A 106 1.96 -11.72 -23.17
N LEU A 107 2.27 -13.00 -22.96
CA LEU A 107 2.63 -13.57 -21.68
C LEU A 107 3.84 -12.87 -21.05
N LYS A 108 4.83 -12.50 -21.88
CA LYS A 108 6.05 -11.81 -21.43
C LYS A 108 5.72 -10.48 -20.77
N ARG A 109 4.83 -9.71 -21.37
CA ARG A 109 4.40 -8.39 -20.85
C ARG A 109 3.64 -8.53 -19.55
N ILE A 110 2.80 -9.56 -19.42
CA ILE A 110 2.04 -9.85 -18.17
C ILE A 110 3.01 -10.19 -17.05
N ILE A 111 3.94 -11.12 -17.27
CA ILE A 111 4.94 -11.53 -16.27
C ILE A 111 5.76 -10.33 -15.82
N LEU A 112 6.22 -9.50 -16.76
CA LEU A 112 7.01 -8.32 -16.44
C LEU A 112 6.23 -7.31 -15.59
N MET A 113 4.95 -7.06 -15.91
CA MET A 113 4.09 -6.17 -15.13
C MET A 113 3.88 -6.67 -13.71
N VAL A 114 3.59 -7.97 -13.54
CA VAL A 114 3.42 -8.59 -12.21
C VAL A 114 4.71 -8.50 -11.41
N PHE A 115 5.85 -8.75 -12.03
CA PHE A 115 7.16 -8.63 -11.40
C PHE A 115 7.42 -7.21 -10.88
N TYR A 116 7.18 -6.18 -11.70
CA TYR A 116 7.35 -4.79 -11.28
C TYR A 116 6.44 -4.40 -10.11
N ILE A 117 5.17 -4.85 -10.12
CA ILE A 117 4.25 -4.58 -9.00
C ILE A 117 4.75 -5.26 -7.73
N SER A 118 5.19 -6.51 -7.84
CA SER A 118 5.67 -7.26 -6.68
C SER A 118 6.93 -6.63 -6.07
N LEU A 119 7.85 -6.19 -6.92
CA LEU A 119 9.05 -5.48 -6.50
C LEU A 119 8.69 -4.15 -5.82
N LEU A 120 7.81 -3.36 -6.44
CA LEU A 120 7.34 -2.10 -5.91
C LEU A 120 6.64 -2.29 -4.55
N GLN A 121 5.84 -3.33 -4.40
CA GLN A 121 5.17 -3.66 -3.15
C GLN A 121 6.18 -3.94 -2.02
N ILE A 122 7.22 -4.72 -2.27
CA ILE A 122 8.27 -5.01 -1.29
C ILE A 122 9.04 -3.75 -0.92
N ILE A 123 9.35 -2.89 -1.89
CA ILE A 123 10.04 -1.61 -1.66
C ILE A 123 9.16 -0.69 -0.80
N CYS A 124 7.89 -0.51 -1.14
CA CYS A 124 6.96 0.35 -0.40
C CYS A 124 6.76 -0.12 1.05
N PHE A 125 6.71 -1.44 1.27
CA PHE A 125 6.55 -2.03 2.59
C PHE A 125 7.86 -2.55 3.20
N SER A 126 9.00 -2.06 2.72
CA SER A 126 10.31 -2.35 3.30
C SER A 126 10.41 -2.09 4.81
N PRO A 127 9.68 -1.13 5.45
CA PRO A 127 9.70 -0.97 6.89
C PRO A 127 9.26 -2.22 7.65
N ILE A 128 8.16 -2.86 7.24
CA ILE A 128 7.69 -4.07 7.92
C ILE A 128 8.57 -5.29 7.62
N VAL A 129 9.12 -5.36 6.41
CA VAL A 129 10.09 -6.42 6.04
C VAL A 129 11.36 -6.28 6.88
N SER A 130 11.91 -5.06 7.00
CA SER A 130 13.05 -4.76 7.87
C SER A 130 12.77 -5.07 9.33
N LEU A 131 11.61 -4.67 9.83
CA LEU A 131 11.17 -4.94 11.19
C LEU A 131 11.17 -6.44 11.49
N ASN A 132 10.62 -7.23 10.60
CA ASN A 132 10.52 -8.67 10.77
C ASN A 132 11.87 -9.38 10.61
N PHE A 133 12.73 -8.94 9.70
CA PHE A 133 14.00 -9.61 9.41
C PHE A 133 15.14 -9.18 10.32
N LEU A 134 15.23 -7.88 10.64
CA LEU A 134 16.40 -7.29 11.33
C LEU A 134 16.18 -7.11 12.83
N SER A 135 14.97 -7.34 13.35
CA SER A 135 14.73 -7.25 14.79
C SER A 135 15.37 -8.42 15.52
N GLY A 136 16.51 -8.15 16.14
CA GLY A 136 17.05 -9.02 17.17
C GLY A 136 16.15 -9.03 18.42
N PRO A 137 16.53 -9.76 19.49
CA PRO A 137 15.86 -9.77 20.79
C PRO A 137 15.99 -8.41 21.46
N SER A 138 15.32 -7.41 20.92
CA SER A 138 15.37 -6.05 21.43
C SER A 138 14.19 -5.79 22.35
N SER A 139 14.46 -5.23 23.52
CA SER A 139 13.46 -4.75 24.46
C SER A 139 12.55 -3.72 23.80
N PHE A 140 11.28 -3.71 24.16
CA PHE A 140 10.33 -2.68 23.78
C PHE A 140 10.61 -1.42 24.62
N TYR A 141 10.87 -0.29 23.96
CA TYR A 141 11.22 0.97 24.62
C TYR A 141 10.07 2.00 24.50
N LEU A 142 10.11 3.03 25.33
CA LEU A 142 9.15 4.13 25.28
C LEU A 142 9.02 4.77 23.88
N LYS A 143 10.13 4.87 23.14
CA LYS A 143 10.14 5.36 21.76
C LYS A 143 9.25 4.52 20.82
N ASP A 144 9.18 3.21 21.02
CA ASP A 144 8.39 2.33 20.18
C ASP A 144 6.90 2.58 20.38
N PHE A 145 6.51 2.96 21.60
CA PHE A 145 5.13 3.39 21.90
C PHE A 145 4.78 4.69 21.14
N ILE A 146 5.69 5.66 21.10
CA ILE A 146 5.52 6.89 20.32
C ILE A 146 5.36 6.55 18.84
N PHE A 147 6.18 5.65 18.31
CA PHE A 147 6.12 5.25 16.90
C PHE A 147 4.81 4.51 16.54
N LEU A 148 4.33 3.66 17.44
CA LEU A 148 3.01 3.04 17.31
C LEU A 148 1.88 4.08 17.32
N THR A 149 1.98 5.10 18.16
CA THR A 149 1.01 6.21 18.19
C THR A 149 0.98 6.95 16.84
N VAL A 150 2.14 7.17 16.19
CA VAL A 150 2.21 7.75 14.85
C VAL A 150 1.50 6.84 13.83
N CYS A 151 1.69 5.51 13.91
CA CYS A 151 0.96 4.58 13.04
C CYS A 151 -0.55 4.69 13.22
N VAL A 152 -1.03 4.68 14.47
CA VAL A 152 -2.47 4.79 14.80
C VAL A 152 -3.03 6.13 14.32
N PHE A 153 -2.28 7.23 14.50
CA PHE A 153 -2.67 8.55 13.99
C PHE A 153 -2.78 8.55 12.45
N GLY A 154 -1.85 7.90 11.75
CA GLY A 154 -1.91 7.71 10.30
C GLY A 154 -3.17 6.98 9.86
N ILE A 155 -3.51 5.85 10.52
CA ILE A 155 -4.73 5.08 10.27
C ILE A 155 -5.99 5.91 10.54
N ALA A 156 -6.04 6.63 11.67
CA ALA A 156 -7.18 7.47 12.04
C ALA A 156 -7.38 8.61 11.02
N SER A 157 -6.28 9.23 10.57
CA SER A 157 -6.30 10.28 9.55
C SER A 157 -6.81 9.76 8.19
N TYR A 158 -6.35 8.57 7.78
CA TYR A 158 -6.81 7.89 6.58
C TYR A 158 -8.31 7.58 6.64
N LEU A 159 -8.76 6.98 7.75
CA LEU A 159 -10.17 6.65 7.97
C LEU A 159 -11.06 7.89 7.94
N LYS A 160 -10.66 8.96 8.66
CA LYS A 160 -11.41 10.22 8.70
C LYS A 160 -11.51 10.90 7.34
N ALA A 161 -10.43 10.88 6.55
CA ALA A 161 -10.43 11.43 5.21
C ALA A 161 -11.42 10.69 4.31
N PHE A 162 -11.45 9.36 4.41
CA PHE A 162 -12.30 8.51 3.59
C PHE A 162 -13.78 8.66 3.94
N THR A 163 -14.15 8.63 5.23
CA THR A 163 -15.56 8.79 5.67
C THR A 163 -16.13 10.15 5.32
N ARG A 164 -15.29 11.19 5.26
CA ARG A 164 -15.70 12.51 4.80
C ARG A 164 -15.95 12.59 3.31
N GLN A 165 -15.12 11.95 2.48
CA GLN A 165 -15.36 11.88 1.03
C GLN A 165 -16.68 11.19 0.67
N GLU A 166 -17.14 10.23 1.49
CA GLU A 166 -18.43 9.58 1.30
C GLU A 166 -19.61 10.47 1.76
N ALA A 167 -19.43 11.27 2.80
CA ALA A 167 -20.49 12.07 3.41
C ALA A 167 -20.68 13.46 2.74
N GLU A 168 -19.62 14.04 2.22
CA GLU A 168 -19.62 15.39 1.65
C GLU A 168 -19.17 15.34 0.19
N GLN A 169 -20.08 15.58 -0.74
CA GLN A 169 -19.72 15.91 -2.13
C GLN A 169 -19.00 17.28 -2.23
N THR A 170 -18.71 17.93 -1.07
CA THR A 170 -18.10 19.24 -0.98
C THR A 170 -16.67 19.16 -0.45
N PRO A 171 -15.73 19.98 -0.95
CA PRO A 171 -14.36 20.00 -0.45
C PRO A 171 -14.30 20.40 1.01
N VAL A 172 -13.47 19.69 1.78
CA VAL A 172 -13.27 19.92 3.23
C VAL A 172 -12.77 21.35 3.49
N LYS A 173 -13.65 22.23 3.99
CA LYS A 173 -13.35 23.65 4.14
C LYS A 173 -12.66 24.06 5.46
N LYS A 174 -12.50 23.18 6.46
CA LYS A 174 -11.93 23.57 7.79
C LYS A 174 -11.10 22.46 8.44
N GLY A 175 -9.90 22.81 8.95
CA GLY A 175 -9.00 21.97 9.74
C GLY A 175 -7.65 21.69 9.08
N PHE A 176 -6.69 21.14 9.84
CA PHE A 176 -5.34 20.81 9.36
C PHE A 176 -5.34 19.90 8.10
N LEU A 177 -6.28 18.94 8.04
CA LEU A 177 -6.44 18.06 6.88
C LEU A 177 -7.07 18.74 5.66
N SER A 178 -7.70 19.94 5.83
CA SER A 178 -8.26 20.68 4.70
C SER A 178 -7.21 21.40 3.88
N GLN A 179 -6.03 21.65 4.47
CA GLN A 179 -4.90 22.24 3.77
C GLN A 179 -4.16 21.21 2.90
N ALA A 180 -4.34 19.92 3.16
CA ALA A 180 -3.82 18.88 2.30
C ALA A 180 -4.79 18.65 1.14
N MET A 181 -4.35 18.87 -0.10
CA MET A 181 -5.17 18.66 -1.31
C MET A 181 -5.73 17.23 -1.39
N HIS A 182 -5.05 16.26 -0.76
CA HIS A 182 -5.39 14.83 -0.76
C HIS A 182 -5.17 14.21 0.61
N PRO A 183 -6.08 14.43 1.57
CA PRO A 183 -5.93 13.99 2.96
C PRO A 183 -5.86 12.47 3.14
N GLU A 184 -6.44 11.71 2.22
CA GLU A 184 -6.40 10.24 2.20
C GLU A 184 -4.96 9.71 1.99
N TYR A 185 -4.18 10.38 1.15
CA TYR A 185 -2.78 9.98 0.92
C TYR A 185 -1.87 10.37 2.07
N PHE A 186 -2.18 11.50 2.71
CA PHE A 186 -1.43 11.98 3.87
C PHE A 186 -1.50 10.99 5.05
N GLY A 187 -2.70 10.44 5.33
CA GLY A 187 -2.87 9.42 6.36
C GLY A 187 -2.04 8.17 6.08
N ASN A 188 -2.04 7.69 4.84
CA ASN A 188 -1.23 6.54 4.44
C ASN A 188 0.28 6.81 4.55
N LEU A 189 0.74 8.01 4.19
CA LEU A 189 2.14 8.40 4.31
C LEU A 189 2.58 8.41 5.78
N ILE A 190 1.78 9.00 6.68
CA ILE A 190 2.06 9.01 8.12
C ILE A 190 2.12 7.58 8.68
N PHE A 191 1.20 6.71 8.26
CA PHE A 191 1.19 5.32 8.67
C PHE A 191 2.50 4.60 8.30
N ILE A 192 2.95 4.72 7.05
CA ILE A 192 4.20 4.10 6.58
C ILE A 192 5.43 4.73 7.25
N LEU A 193 5.42 6.05 7.51
CA LEU A 193 6.45 6.72 8.31
C LEU A 193 6.49 6.17 9.75
N GLY A 194 5.35 5.93 10.38
CA GLY A 194 5.27 5.29 11.69
C GLY A 194 5.89 3.89 11.69
N LEU A 195 5.58 3.06 10.68
CA LEU A 195 6.20 1.74 10.50
C LEU A 195 7.72 1.86 10.26
N PHE A 196 8.17 2.84 9.50
CA PHE A 196 9.59 3.12 9.32
C PHE A 196 10.27 3.46 10.64
N LEU A 197 9.70 4.40 11.42
CA LEU A 197 10.23 4.76 12.72
C LEU A 197 10.30 3.54 13.66
N LEU A 198 9.28 2.68 13.65
CA LEU A 198 9.29 1.43 14.41
C LEU A 198 10.42 0.48 13.95
N SER A 199 10.70 0.42 12.66
CA SER A 199 11.77 -0.41 12.10
C SER A 199 13.17 0.12 12.41
N THR A 200 13.35 1.43 12.68
CA THR A 200 14.65 2.00 13.06
C THR A 200 15.16 1.45 14.40
N GLY A 201 14.29 0.86 15.20
CA GLY A 201 14.68 0.13 16.41
C GLY A 201 15.37 -1.22 16.13
N ALA A 202 15.30 -1.72 14.91
CA ALA A 202 16.02 -2.91 14.46
C ALA A 202 17.41 -2.54 13.92
N THR A 203 18.37 -3.45 14.05
CA THR A 203 19.72 -3.25 13.53
C THR A 203 19.67 -3.11 11.99
N GLY A 204 20.09 -1.96 11.48
CA GLY A 204 20.01 -1.69 10.03
C GLY A 204 18.63 -1.27 9.52
N GLY A 205 17.63 -1.05 10.37
CA GLY A 205 16.27 -0.65 9.97
C GLY A 205 16.19 0.69 9.21
N ILE A 206 17.22 1.52 9.31
CA ILE A 206 17.29 2.82 8.60
C ILE A 206 17.19 2.69 7.07
N TRP A 207 17.64 1.57 6.50
CA TRP A 207 17.53 1.31 5.06
C TRP A 207 16.09 1.22 4.58
N SER A 208 15.16 0.93 5.47
CA SER A 208 13.74 0.87 5.15
C SER A 208 13.11 2.24 4.85
N LEU A 209 13.85 3.35 5.02
CA LEU A 209 13.46 4.69 4.58
C LEU A 209 13.09 4.73 3.09
N ILE A 210 13.65 3.81 2.30
CA ILE A 210 13.32 3.69 0.87
C ILE A 210 11.81 3.50 0.65
N GLY A 211 11.09 2.84 1.57
CA GLY A 211 9.64 2.64 1.49
C GLY A 211 8.84 3.93 1.53
N PRO A 212 8.91 4.71 2.62
CA PRO A 212 8.24 6.02 2.70
C PRO A 212 8.62 6.97 1.56
N VAL A 213 9.90 7.03 1.18
CA VAL A 213 10.38 7.86 0.07
C VAL A 213 9.76 7.42 -1.25
N THR A 214 9.72 6.13 -1.53
CA THR A 214 9.09 5.60 -2.75
C THR A 214 7.60 5.93 -2.80
N ILE A 215 6.87 5.77 -1.69
CA ILE A 215 5.45 6.13 -1.62
C ILE A 215 5.25 7.62 -1.84
N LEU A 216 6.07 8.47 -1.23
CA LEU A 216 6.02 9.92 -1.44
C LEU A 216 6.23 10.28 -2.91
N LEU A 217 7.24 9.69 -3.56
CA LEU A 217 7.52 9.90 -4.98
C LEU A 217 6.39 9.42 -5.88
N LEU A 218 5.80 8.25 -5.59
CA LEU A 218 4.64 7.74 -6.33
C LEU A 218 3.44 8.65 -6.19
N MET A 219 3.16 9.14 -4.98
CA MET A 219 2.08 10.09 -4.74
C MET A 219 2.30 11.38 -5.53
N TYR A 220 3.47 11.99 -5.41
CA TYR A 220 3.78 13.28 -6.02
C TYR A 220 3.87 13.21 -7.56
N LYS A 221 4.52 12.17 -8.11
CA LYS A 221 4.81 12.08 -9.55
C LYS A 221 3.69 11.43 -10.37
N ILE A 222 2.89 10.56 -9.76
CA ILE A 222 1.96 9.70 -10.49
C ILE A 222 0.52 9.91 -10.01
N ILE A 223 0.27 9.75 -8.69
CA ILE A 223 -1.10 9.65 -8.20
C ILE A 223 -1.81 11.01 -8.21
N ILE A 224 -1.16 12.05 -7.65
CA ILE A 224 -1.74 13.39 -7.56
C ILE A 224 -1.96 14.00 -8.95
N PRO A 225 -0.98 14.07 -9.85
CA PRO A 225 -1.18 14.65 -11.18
C PRO A 225 -2.25 13.95 -12.01
N GLU A 226 -2.35 12.62 -11.90
CA GLU A 226 -3.35 11.87 -12.63
C GLU A 226 -4.77 12.13 -12.10
N ASN A 227 -4.95 12.27 -10.78
CA ASN A 227 -6.24 12.61 -10.19
C ASN A 227 -6.68 14.03 -10.55
N GLU A 228 -5.75 14.99 -10.53
CA GLU A 228 -6.03 16.38 -10.95
C GLU A 228 -6.42 16.45 -12.44
N ARG A 229 -5.68 15.79 -13.32
CA ARG A 229 -5.99 15.72 -14.75
C ARG A 229 -7.40 15.19 -15.00
N ARG A 230 -7.83 14.18 -14.25
CA ARG A 230 -9.18 13.61 -14.36
C ARG A 230 -10.27 14.51 -13.80
N ALA A 231 -9.96 15.24 -12.73
CA ALA A 231 -10.89 16.24 -12.18
C ALA A 231 -11.17 17.36 -13.20
N MET A 232 -10.11 17.86 -13.88
CA MET A 232 -10.25 18.87 -14.94
C MET A 232 -11.02 18.35 -16.16
N GLY A 233 -10.79 17.10 -16.57
CA GLY A 233 -11.52 16.49 -17.70
C GLY A 233 -13.01 16.33 -17.44
N ARG A 234 -13.43 16.10 -16.19
CA ARG A 234 -14.86 16.03 -15.82
C ARG A 234 -15.54 17.39 -15.80
N SER A 235 -14.86 18.44 -15.32
CA SER A 235 -15.42 19.79 -15.33
C SER A 235 -15.57 20.34 -16.75
N GLY A 236 -14.66 20.03 -17.67
CA GLY A 236 -14.76 20.42 -19.07
C GLY A 236 -15.95 19.80 -19.81
N THR A 237 -16.27 18.54 -19.54
CA THR A 237 -17.46 17.87 -20.12
C THR A 237 -18.77 18.41 -19.56
N HIS A 238 -18.83 18.79 -18.29
CA HIS A 238 -20.03 19.36 -17.68
C HIS A 238 -20.38 20.73 -18.30
N ASN A 239 -19.38 21.59 -18.48
CA ASN A 239 -19.53 22.90 -19.08
C ASN A 239 -19.95 22.81 -20.57
N GLN A 240 -19.50 21.80 -21.32
CA GLN A 240 -19.92 21.57 -22.70
C GLN A 240 -21.34 21.07 -22.81
N ILE A 241 -21.82 20.26 -21.85
CA ILE A 241 -23.23 19.80 -21.83
C ILE A 241 -24.15 20.96 -21.48
N GLU A 242 -23.80 21.82 -20.53
CA GLU A 242 -24.59 23.01 -20.20
C GLU A 242 -24.63 24.02 -21.36
N ALA A 243 -23.52 24.23 -22.07
CA ALA A 243 -23.46 25.11 -23.23
C ALA A 243 -24.30 24.62 -24.45
N ASN A 244 -24.52 23.30 -24.56
CA ASN A 244 -25.33 22.70 -25.62
C ASN A 244 -26.85 22.65 -25.29
N LEU A 245 -27.21 22.98 -24.05
CA LEU A 245 -28.63 23.02 -23.59
C LEU A 245 -29.21 24.43 -23.54
N GLN A 246 -28.38 25.44 -23.81
CA GLN A 246 -28.79 26.85 -24.02
C GLN A 246 -28.92 27.17 -25.52
#